data_b629d53adafcca5deb2888a8a8c3834f
#
_entry.id   b629d53adafcca5deb2888a8a8c3834f
#
_cell.length_a   1.000
_cell.length_b   1.000
_cell.length_c   1.000
_cell.angle_alpha   90.00
_cell.angle_beta   90.00
_cell.angle_gamma   90.00
#
_symmetry.space_group_name_H-M   'P 1'
#
loop_
_entity.id
_entity.type
_entity.pdbx_description
1 polymer ?
#
loop_
_entity_poly.entity_id
_entity_poly.type
_entity_poly.pdbx_seq_one_letter_code
_entity_poly.pdbx_strand_id
1 'polypeptide(L)'
;MLCLCAFAFLYANKTFAQDSEIKNYDQGFRLGFGVNGGIPTDNDYRWALGGDVRLQYDLTKKASLTLTTGFTNLFMKDQNGVEVKDLGFIPAKAGFKAFVWEDQFYVMGEVGAGFAVTNGYNDTTFLWAPGIGYANKYIDISVRYEDYDKFNTNQVALRLAYGFKL
;
A
#
# COMPACT_ATOMS: atom_id res chain seq x y z
N MET A 1 6.99 13.93 -21.08
CA MET A 1 6.12 13.14 -20.20
C MET A 1 5.94 13.73 -18.80
N LEU A 2 6.89 14.51 -18.28
CA LEU A 2 6.74 15.16 -16.96
C LEU A 2 5.64 16.24 -16.88
N CYS A 3 5.38 16.94 -17.98
CA CYS A 3 4.36 18.01 -18.02
C CYS A 3 2.91 17.52 -17.92
N LEU A 4 2.61 16.28 -18.35
CA LEU A 4 1.25 15.74 -18.27
C LEU A 4 0.83 15.41 -16.82
N CYS A 5 1.77 14.95 -16.01
CA CYS A 5 1.51 14.66 -14.59
C CYS A 5 1.28 15.94 -13.77
N ALA A 6 1.99 17.03 -14.10
CA ALA A 6 1.79 18.33 -13.44
C ALA A 6 0.42 18.96 -13.78
N PHE A 7 -0.07 18.77 -15.00
CA PHE A 7 -1.40 19.24 -15.40
C PHE A 7 -2.54 18.47 -14.72
N ALA A 8 -2.38 17.14 -14.56
CA ALA A 8 -3.35 16.34 -13.83
C ALA A 8 -3.44 16.73 -12.34
N PHE A 9 -2.32 17.11 -11.73
CA PHE A 9 -2.28 17.59 -10.34
C PHE A 9 -2.96 18.96 -10.18
N LEU A 10 -2.85 19.85 -11.17
CA LEU A 10 -3.49 21.18 -11.14
C LEU A 10 -4.99 21.11 -11.38
N TYR A 11 -5.48 20.15 -12.18
CA TYR A 11 -6.91 19.93 -12.38
C TYR A 11 -7.56 19.25 -11.16
N ALA A 12 -6.86 18.34 -10.49
CA ALA A 12 -7.36 17.70 -9.27
C ALA A 12 -7.64 18.73 -8.16
N ASN A 13 -6.81 19.76 -8.03
CA ASN A 13 -7.00 20.80 -7.02
C ASN A 13 -8.26 21.66 -7.22
N LYS A 14 -8.76 21.81 -8.46
CA LYS A 14 -9.99 22.58 -8.70
C LYS A 14 -11.26 21.81 -8.38
N THR A 15 -11.22 20.48 -8.45
CA THR A 15 -12.38 19.63 -8.15
C THR A 15 -12.57 19.42 -6.64
N PHE A 16 -11.50 19.54 -5.86
CA PHE A 16 -11.56 19.42 -4.39
C PHE A 16 -11.90 20.74 -3.67
N ALA A 17 -11.86 21.90 -4.37
CA ALA A 17 -12.06 23.20 -3.74
C ALA A 17 -13.52 23.69 -3.74
N GLN A 18 -14.47 22.96 -4.33
CA GLN A 18 -15.86 23.43 -4.49
C GLN A 18 -16.88 22.80 -3.52
N ASP A 19 -16.49 21.88 -2.65
CA ASP A 19 -17.39 21.37 -1.60
C ASP A 19 -17.05 21.99 -0.24
N SER A 20 -17.18 23.31 -0.13
CA SER A 20 -17.13 24.01 1.14
C SER A 20 -18.50 24.06 1.83
N GLU A 21 -19.19 22.96 1.92
CA GLU A 21 -20.16 22.76 2.98
C GLU A 21 -19.47 22.02 4.12
N ILE A 22 -18.84 22.81 4.99
CA ILE A 22 -18.38 22.40 6.32
C ILE A 22 -19.61 21.99 7.13
N LYS A 23 -20.04 20.75 6.98
CA LYS A 23 -20.92 20.09 7.95
C LYS A 23 -20.18 18.91 8.53
N ASN A 24 -19.54 19.15 9.70
CA ASN A 24 -19.09 18.13 10.65
C ASN A 24 -18.38 16.92 10.01
N TYR A 25 -17.43 17.17 9.10
CA TYR A 25 -16.51 16.13 8.71
C TYR A 25 -15.53 15.91 9.88
N ASP A 26 -15.65 14.76 10.47
CA ASP A 26 -14.84 14.34 11.58
C ASP A 26 -13.45 13.91 11.07
N GLN A 27 -12.60 14.89 10.78
CA GLN A 27 -11.20 14.66 10.46
C GLN A 27 -10.54 13.92 11.62
N GLY A 28 -9.71 12.93 11.32
CA GLY A 28 -9.05 12.21 12.38
C GLY A 28 -8.08 11.15 11.90
N PHE A 29 -7.35 10.65 12.86
CA PHE A 29 -6.46 9.54 12.66
C PHE A 29 -7.23 8.22 12.78
N ARG A 30 -6.87 7.29 11.90
CA ARG A 30 -7.29 5.89 11.96
C ARG A 30 -6.06 5.00 12.05
N LEU A 31 -6.13 4.00 12.91
CA LEU A 31 -5.12 2.95 13.00
C LEU A 31 -5.71 1.66 12.46
N GLY A 32 -4.98 0.99 11.58
CA GLY A 32 -5.40 -0.27 10.98
C GLY A 32 -4.31 -1.33 11.09
N PHE A 33 -4.73 -2.56 11.35
CA PHE A 33 -3.90 -3.75 11.33
C PHE A 33 -4.36 -4.64 10.18
N GLY A 34 -3.44 -5.05 9.33
CA GLY A 34 -3.74 -5.82 8.14
C GLY A 34 -2.89 -7.05 7.99
N VAL A 35 -3.45 -8.03 7.28
CA VAL A 35 -2.72 -9.18 6.74
C VAL A 35 -2.66 -9.03 5.22
N ASN A 36 -1.56 -9.44 4.63
CA ASN A 36 -1.31 -9.33 3.20
C ASN A 36 -0.94 -10.69 2.65
N GLY A 37 -1.56 -11.09 1.56
CA GLY A 37 -1.14 -12.24 0.76
C GLY A 37 -0.84 -11.78 -0.66
N GLY A 38 0.30 -12.18 -1.22
CA GLY A 38 0.74 -11.77 -2.54
C GLY A 38 1.14 -12.93 -3.43
N ILE A 39 0.93 -12.75 -4.73
CA ILE A 39 1.43 -13.65 -5.78
C ILE A 39 2.49 -12.86 -6.55
N PRO A 40 3.78 -13.17 -6.38
CA PRO A 40 4.83 -12.61 -7.19
C PRO A 40 4.66 -12.98 -8.66
N THR A 41 5.02 -12.07 -9.56
CA THR A 41 4.94 -12.31 -11.00
C THR A 41 6.20 -12.99 -11.53
N ASP A 42 7.26 -13.01 -10.73
CA ASP A 42 8.52 -13.68 -11.06
C ASP A 42 8.48 -15.17 -10.77
N ASN A 43 9.34 -15.89 -11.51
CA ASN A 43 9.42 -17.33 -11.37
C ASN A 43 10.22 -17.80 -10.14
N ASP A 44 10.96 -16.92 -9.49
CA ASP A 44 11.83 -17.26 -8.35
C ASP A 44 11.06 -17.38 -7.03
N TYR A 45 9.94 -16.70 -6.94
CA TYR A 45 9.09 -16.71 -5.75
C TYR A 45 7.82 -17.51 -5.97
N ARG A 46 7.30 -18.11 -4.90
CA ARG A 46 6.08 -18.92 -4.91
C ARG A 46 4.86 -18.09 -4.50
N TRP A 47 4.95 -17.41 -3.39
CA TRP A 47 3.92 -16.54 -2.80
C TRP A 47 4.55 -15.62 -1.75
N ALA A 48 3.80 -14.64 -1.30
CA ALA A 48 4.20 -13.73 -0.25
C ALA A 48 3.14 -13.68 0.85
N LEU A 49 3.57 -13.53 2.09
CA LEU A 49 2.69 -13.31 3.23
C LEU A 49 3.27 -12.23 4.13
N GLY A 50 2.40 -11.38 4.64
CA GLY A 50 2.83 -10.31 5.52
C GLY A 50 1.74 -9.81 6.45
N GLY A 51 2.16 -8.97 7.38
CA GLY A 51 1.30 -8.20 8.25
C GLY A 51 1.73 -6.75 8.28
N ASP A 52 0.78 -5.83 8.37
CA ASP A 52 1.08 -4.41 8.42
C ASP A 52 0.27 -3.65 9.47
N VAL A 53 0.82 -2.51 9.85
CA VAL A 53 0.15 -1.46 10.60
C VAL A 53 0.10 -0.22 9.72
N ARG A 54 -1.08 0.37 9.60
CA ARG A 54 -1.32 1.58 8.81
C ARG A 54 -1.90 2.67 9.69
N LEU A 55 -1.22 3.81 9.72
CA LEU A 55 -1.78 5.05 10.20
C LEU A 55 -2.37 5.80 9.01
N GLN A 56 -3.65 6.16 9.08
CA GLN A 56 -4.34 6.95 8.07
C GLN A 56 -4.80 8.25 8.69
N TYR A 57 -4.62 9.36 7.98
CA TYR A 57 -5.17 10.66 8.32
C TYR A 57 -6.14 11.10 7.26
N ASP A 58 -7.40 11.28 7.65
CA ASP A 58 -8.47 11.68 6.74
C ASP A 58 -8.44 13.20 6.55
N LEU A 59 -7.98 13.65 5.38
CA LEU A 59 -7.93 15.07 5.00
C LEU A 59 -9.33 15.62 4.70
N THR A 60 -10.10 14.81 3.97
CA THR A 60 -11.48 15.08 3.58
C THR A 60 -12.25 13.76 3.56
N LYS A 61 -13.57 13.80 3.32
CA LYS A 61 -14.36 12.57 3.08
C LYS A 61 -13.84 11.73 1.91
N LYS A 62 -13.18 12.40 0.94
CA LYS A 62 -12.72 11.78 -0.31
C LYS A 62 -11.22 11.58 -0.40
N ALA A 63 -10.45 12.03 0.59
CA ALA A 63 -9.00 11.99 0.51
C ALA A 63 -8.35 11.72 1.87
N SER A 64 -7.40 10.79 1.88
CA SER A 64 -6.65 10.42 3.09
C SER A 64 -5.18 10.21 2.77
N LEU A 65 -4.33 10.59 3.72
CA LEU A 65 -2.91 10.22 3.73
C LEU A 65 -2.74 8.92 4.51
N THR A 66 -1.78 8.10 4.09
CA THR A 66 -1.46 6.84 4.77
C THR A 66 0.02 6.73 5.06
N LEU A 67 0.35 6.14 6.19
CA LEU A 67 1.68 5.69 6.54
C LEU A 67 1.60 4.22 6.93
N THR A 68 2.33 3.36 6.22
CA THR A 68 2.21 1.90 6.38
C THR A 68 3.59 1.31 6.65
N THR A 69 3.68 0.47 7.66
CA THR A 69 4.86 -0.35 7.92
C THR A 69 4.42 -1.74 8.37
N GLY A 70 5.33 -2.70 8.36
CA GLY A 70 5.02 -4.07 8.74
C GLY A 70 6.15 -5.04 8.44
N PHE A 71 5.81 -6.27 8.17
CA PHE A 71 6.74 -7.30 7.75
C PHE A 71 6.13 -8.10 6.61
N THR A 72 6.90 -8.37 5.58
CA THR A 72 6.51 -9.21 4.44
C THR A 72 7.60 -10.23 4.17
N ASN A 73 7.22 -11.49 3.99
CA ASN A 73 8.09 -12.58 3.61
C ASN A 73 7.74 -13.06 2.19
N LEU A 74 8.72 -13.08 1.32
CA LEU A 74 8.65 -13.65 -0.02
C LEU A 74 9.21 -15.07 0.05
N PHE A 75 8.37 -16.06 -0.17
CA PHE A 75 8.74 -17.48 -0.14
C PHE A 75 9.34 -17.89 -1.47
N MET A 76 10.60 -18.29 -1.46
CA MET A 76 11.31 -18.71 -2.67
C MET A 76 10.91 -20.12 -3.09
N LYS A 77 11.05 -20.40 -4.38
CA LYS A 77 10.93 -21.76 -4.93
C LYS A 77 12.25 -22.48 -4.76
N ASP A 78 12.16 -23.76 -4.38
CA ASP A 78 13.34 -24.63 -4.36
C ASP A 78 13.93 -24.73 -5.77
N GLN A 79 15.23 -24.48 -5.89
CA GLN A 79 15.96 -24.61 -7.16
C GLN A 79 16.83 -25.87 -7.10
N ASN A 80 16.55 -26.82 -7.98
CA ASN A 80 17.33 -28.07 -8.14
C ASN A 80 17.51 -28.89 -6.84
N GLY A 81 16.53 -28.89 -5.93
CA GLY A 81 16.61 -29.61 -4.65
C GLY A 81 17.45 -28.92 -3.58
N VAL A 82 17.85 -27.66 -3.81
CA VAL A 82 18.51 -26.82 -2.80
C VAL A 82 17.47 -25.86 -2.24
N GLU A 83 17.30 -25.86 -0.92
CA GLU A 83 16.48 -24.87 -0.22
C GLU A 83 17.10 -23.49 -0.37
N VAL A 84 16.38 -22.60 -1.06
CA VAL A 84 16.78 -21.18 -1.19
C VAL A 84 16.14 -20.43 -0.03
N LYS A 85 16.91 -19.55 0.59
CA LYS A 85 16.47 -18.79 1.76
C LYS A 85 15.45 -17.72 1.37
N ASP A 86 14.33 -17.71 2.06
CA ASP A 86 13.27 -16.71 1.90
C ASP A 86 13.77 -15.28 2.15
N LEU A 87 13.15 -14.33 1.46
CA LEU A 87 13.42 -12.90 1.61
C LEU A 87 12.34 -12.24 2.47
N GLY A 88 12.68 -11.92 3.71
CA GLY A 88 11.83 -11.13 4.58
C GLY A 88 12.30 -9.67 4.65
N PHE A 89 11.37 -8.73 4.59
CA PHE A 89 11.68 -7.31 4.63
C PHE A 89 10.62 -6.51 5.38
N ILE A 90 11.03 -5.35 5.87
CA ILE A 90 10.18 -4.36 6.52
C ILE A 90 9.88 -3.26 5.51
N PRO A 91 8.64 -3.11 5.02
CA PRO A 91 8.25 -1.98 4.20
C PRO A 91 7.97 -0.74 5.06
N ALA A 92 8.40 0.42 4.59
CA ALA A 92 7.99 1.72 5.10
C ALA A 92 7.43 2.54 3.93
N LYS A 93 6.11 2.78 3.92
CA LYS A 93 5.39 3.37 2.79
C LYS A 93 4.58 4.57 3.24
N ALA A 94 4.64 5.65 2.47
CA ALA A 94 3.71 6.76 2.53
C ALA A 94 2.77 6.71 1.32
N GLY A 95 1.52 7.07 1.50
CA GLY A 95 0.56 6.96 0.42
C GLY A 95 -0.61 7.94 0.53
N PHE A 96 -1.37 7.94 -0.54
CA PHE A 96 -2.58 8.73 -0.68
C PHE A 96 -3.72 7.83 -1.16
N LYS A 97 -4.90 7.98 -0.52
CA LYS A 97 -6.15 7.36 -0.93
C LYS A 97 -7.10 8.42 -1.45
N ALA A 98 -7.75 8.15 -2.58
CA ALA A 98 -8.83 8.95 -3.11
C ALA A 98 -10.10 8.09 -3.20
N PHE A 99 -11.12 8.45 -2.45
CA PHE A 99 -12.42 7.78 -2.47
C PHE A 99 -13.22 8.31 -3.68
N VAL A 100 -13.63 7.37 -4.54
CA VAL A 100 -14.22 7.68 -5.85
C VAL A 100 -15.70 7.35 -5.92
N TRP A 101 -16.19 6.43 -5.09
CA TRP A 101 -17.60 6.02 -5.10
C TRP A 101 -18.09 5.76 -3.67
N GLU A 102 -19.20 6.40 -3.31
CA GLU A 102 -19.94 6.23 -2.03
C GLU A 102 -19.07 6.35 -0.78
N ASP A 103 -17.96 7.09 -0.86
CA ASP A 103 -16.96 7.24 0.20
C ASP A 103 -16.41 5.89 0.74
N GLN A 104 -16.54 4.83 -0.04
CA GLN A 104 -16.14 3.46 0.33
C GLN A 104 -15.14 2.86 -0.65
N PHE A 105 -15.37 3.02 -1.97
CA PHE A 105 -14.41 2.57 -2.97
C PHE A 105 -13.33 3.62 -3.18
N TYR A 106 -12.09 3.20 -3.23
CA TYR A 106 -10.96 4.11 -3.39
C TYR A 106 -9.92 3.59 -4.36
N VAL A 107 -9.18 4.52 -4.93
CA VAL A 107 -7.91 4.31 -5.58
C VAL A 107 -6.81 4.79 -4.65
N MET A 108 -5.65 4.17 -4.68
CA MET A 108 -4.52 4.55 -3.83
C MET A 108 -3.19 4.41 -4.56
N GLY A 109 -2.21 5.17 -4.09
CA GLY A 109 -0.82 5.00 -4.44
C GLY A 109 0.04 5.10 -3.19
N GLU A 110 0.96 4.18 -3.02
CA GLU A 110 1.96 4.20 -1.95
C GLU A 110 3.36 4.20 -2.57
N VAL A 111 4.28 4.92 -1.94
CA VAL A 111 5.71 4.91 -2.29
C VAL A 111 6.53 4.79 -1.02
N GLY A 112 7.70 4.20 -1.10
CA GLY A 112 8.55 4.03 0.07
C GLY A 112 9.78 3.17 -0.17
N ALA A 113 10.22 2.51 0.88
CA ALA A 113 11.36 1.62 0.87
C ALA A 113 11.04 0.29 1.57
N GLY A 114 11.66 -0.78 1.08
CA GLY A 114 11.67 -2.09 1.71
C GLY A 114 13.08 -2.40 2.21
N PHE A 115 13.20 -2.73 3.50
CA PHE A 115 14.45 -3.05 4.16
C PHE A 115 14.54 -4.55 4.37
N ALA A 116 15.41 -5.22 3.63
CA ALA A 116 15.67 -6.65 3.82
C ALA A 116 16.29 -6.91 5.20
N VAL A 117 15.73 -7.85 5.95
CA VAL A 117 16.13 -8.08 7.35
C VAL A 117 16.35 -9.56 7.69
N THR A 118 16.18 -10.47 6.73
CA THR A 118 16.31 -11.90 6.97
C THR A 118 17.47 -12.50 6.19
N ASN A 119 17.96 -13.64 6.70
CA ASN A 119 18.92 -14.53 6.02
C ASN A 119 20.23 -13.87 5.56
N GLY A 120 20.63 -12.76 6.20
CA GLY A 120 21.86 -12.02 5.85
C GLY A 120 21.69 -11.05 4.70
N TYR A 121 20.49 -10.91 4.15
CA TYR A 121 20.19 -9.82 3.23
C TYR A 121 20.16 -8.49 4.01
N ASN A 122 20.84 -7.48 3.48
CA ASN A 122 20.92 -6.13 4.06
C ASN A 122 20.74 -5.07 2.98
N ASP A 123 19.84 -5.32 2.05
CA ASP A 123 19.55 -4.44 0.95
C ASP A 123 18.31 -3.59 1.23
N THR A 124 18.34 -2.38 0.70
CA THR A 124 17.17 -1.50 0.69
C THR A 124 16.69 -1.33 -0.74
N THR A 125 15.41 -1.58 -0.97
CA THR A 125 14.77 -1.40 -2.28
C THR A 125 13.81 -0.21 -2.25
N PHE A 126 13.71 0.48 -3.38
CA PHE A 126 12.58 1.38 -3.62
C PHE A 126 11.33 0.54 -3.87
N LEU A 127 10.20 1.03 -3.36
CA LEU A 127 8.91 0.35 -3.42
C LEU A 127 7.84 1.36 -3.84
N TRP A 128 7.04 1.01 -4.84
CA TRP A 128 5.83 1.73 -5.18
C TRP A 128 4.66 0.74 -5.35
N ALA A 129 3.46 1.19 -4.98
CA ALA A 129 2.31 0.31 -4.92
C ALA A 129 1.02 1.06 -5.25
N PRO A 130 0.58 1.08 -6.52
CA PRO A 130 -0.75 1.48 -6.87
C PRO A 130 -1.75 0.40 -6.49
N GLY A 131 -2.98 0.80 -6.17
CA GLY A 131 -4.02 -0.15 -5.79
C GLY A 131 -5.41 0.45 -5.82
N ILE A 132 -6.36 -0.45 -5.66
CA ILE A 132 -7.78 -0.13 -5.51
C ILE A 132 -8.32 -0.88 -4.30
N GLY A 133 -9.34 -0.35 -3.67
CA GLY A 133 -9.90 -1.02 -2.51
C GLY A 133 -11.28 -0.53 -2.12
N TYR A 134 -11.80 -1.21 -1.13
CA TYR A 134 -13.05 -0.92 -0.46
C TYR A 134 -12.77 -0.76 1.03
N ALA A 135 -13.24 0.32 1.63
CA ALA A 135 -13.13 0.54 3.06
C ALA A 135 -14.46 0.99 3.63
N ASN A 136 -14.81 0.42 4.77
CA ASN A 136 -15.91 0.89 5.59
C ASN A 136 -15.38 1.37 6.97
N LYS A 137 -16.28 1.49 7.94
CA LYS A 137 -15.91 1.96 9.29
C LYS A 137 -14.81 1.12 9.97
N TYR A 138 -14.75 -0.18 9.69
CA TYR A 138 -13.87 -1.13 10.38
C TYR A 138 -12.99 -1.97 9.46
N ILE A 139 -13.45 -2.25 8.25
CA ILE A 139 -12.80 -3.17 7.32
C ILE A 139 -12.25 -2.38 6.13
N ASP A 140 -11.02 -2.72 5.74
CA ASP A 140 -10.34 -2.20 4.56
C ASP A 140 -9.79 -3.38 3.75
N ILE A 141 -10.31 -3.57 2.54
CA ILE A 141 -9.88 -4.62 1.63
C ILE A 141 -9.30 -3.94 0.39
N SER A 142 -8.09 -4.32 -0.01
CA SER A 142 -7.47 -3.75 -1.21
C SER A 142 -6.67 -4.76 -2.00
N VAL A 143 -6.65 -4.56 -3.31
CA VAL A 143 -5.72 -5.22 -4.23
C VAL A 143 -4.70 -4.19 -4.67
N ARG A 144 -3.43 -4.55 -4.60
CA ARG A 144 -2.30 -3.67 -4.91
C ARG A 144 -1.33 -4.40 -5.83
N TYR A 145 -0.76 -3.67 -6.76
CA TYR A 145 0.44 -4.08 -7.45
C TYR A 145 1.62 -3.47 -6.70
N GLU A 146 2.55 -4.27 -6.24
CA GLU A 146 3.72 -3.83 -5.48
C GLU A 146 4.98 -4.18 -6.28
N ASP A 147 5.81 -3.18 -6.53
CA ASP A 147 7.05 -3.32 -7.26
C ASP A 147 8.23 -3.04 -6.33
N TYR A 148 9.22 -3.94 -6.35
CA TYR A 148 10.42 -3.91 -5.52
C TYR A 148 11.65 -3.86 -6.41
N ASP A 149 12.05 -2.66 -6.81
CA ASP A 149 13.07 -2.39 -7.84
C ASP A 149 14.34 -3.22 -7.63
N LYS A 150 14.98 -3.14 -6.46
CA LYS A 150 16.24 -3.84 -6.18
C LYS A 150 16.09 -5.35 -5.97
N PHE A 151 14.93 -5.81 -5.52
CA PHE A 151 14.67 -7.24 -5.35
C PHE A 151 14.31 -7.90 -6.68
N ASN A 152 14.24 -7.10 -7.75
CA ASN A 152 13.91 -7.51 -9.12
C ASN A 152 12.65 -8.38 -9.15
N THR A 153 11.66 -8.01 -8.35
CA THR A 153 10.39 -8.71 -8.26
C THR A 153 9.24 -7.73 -8.07
N ASN A 154 8.09 -8.14 -8.51
CA ASN A 154 6.82 -7.46 -8.28
C ASN A 154 5.74 -8.48 -7.94
N GLN A 155 4.67 -8.02 -7.30
CA GLN A 155 3.58 -8.90 -6.89
C GLN A 155 2.22 -8.23 -7.00
N VAL A 156 1.20 -9.05 -7.18
CA VAL A 156 -0.18 -8.64 -6.92
C VAL A 156 -0.54 -9.10 -5.51
N ALA A 157 -0.83 -8.15 -4.63
CA ALA A 157 -1.10 -8.42 -3.22
C ALA A 157 -2.55 -8.05 -2.86
N LEU A 158 -3.20 -8.96 -2.13
CA LEU A 158 -4.48 -8.72 -1.45
C LEU A 158 -4.19 -8.34 0.01
N ARG A 159 -4.78 -7.26 0.47
CA ARG A 159 -4.74 -6.84 1.86
C ARG A 159 -6.13 -6.91 2.48
N LEU A 160 -6.24 -7.50 3.65
CA LEU A 160 -7.42 -7.47 4.50
C LEU A 160 -7.02 -6.84 5.85
N ALA A 161 -7.70 -5.76 6.23
CA ALA A 161 -7.37 -5.07 7.46
C ALA A 161 -8.60 -4.69 8.27
N TYR A 162 -8.38 -4.63 9.57
CA TYR A 162 -9.28 -4.05 10.54
C TYR A 162 -8.71 -2.71 11.02
N GLY A 163 -9.53 -1.67 11.03
CA GLY A 163 -9.13 -0.34 11.44
C GLY A 163 -10.18 0.32 12.33
N PHE A 164 -9.72 1.21 13.17
CA PHE A 164 -10.56 2.02 14.05
C PHE A 164 -10.05 3.46 14.11
N LYS A 165 -10.96 4.36 14.43
CA LYS A 165 -10.64 5.77 14.64
C LYS A 165 -9.98 5.94 16.01
N LEU A 166 -8.94 6.78 16.05
CA LEU A 166 -8.25 7.18 17.29
C LEU A 166 -8.93 8.38 17.95
#